data_07f3c63e36327bc6990c603a5645c2d9
#
_entry.id   07f3c63e36327bc6990c603a5645c2d9
#
_cell.length_a   1.000
_cell.length_b   1.000
_cell.length_c   1.000
_cell.angle_alpha   90.00
_cell.angle_beta   90.00
_cell.angle_gamma   90.00
#
_symmetry.space_group_name_H-M   'P 1'
#
loop_
_entity.id
_entity.type
_entity.pdbx_description
1 polymer ?
#
loop_
_entity_poly.entity_id
_entity_poly.type
_entity_poly.pdbx_seq_one_letter_code
_entity_poly.pdbx_strand_id
1 'polypeptide(L)'
;MVDARGDLVQAKALCRILTTTGISAALIIVVTEAAMPALNSEWGFDDIVLTSAGPGEVDARVRLVTTKSQPGPEDQMISASGVTIDEASYQAKVNGKTLDLTYKEFELLRFLAGHPQRVFTREQLLSEVWGYDYFGGTRTVDVHVRRLRAKLGDMESLIGTVRNVGYRFTVAEASDEVKEKQQSASDATTSTSGA
;
A
#
# COMPACT_ATOMS: atom_id res chain seq x y z
N MET A 1 -1.80 11.51 -22.56
CA MET A 1 -2.13 12.92 -22.27
C MET A 1 -3.57 13.21 -22.64
N VAL A 2 -4.30 13.99 -21.83
CA VAL A 2 -5.69 14.42 -22.09
C VAL A 2 -5.70 15.91 -22.40
N ASP A 3 -6.38 16.29 -23.47
CA ASP A 3 -6.53 17.69 -23.89
C ASP A 3 -7.73 18.32 -23.16
N ALA A 4 -7.49 19.27 -22.29
CA ALA A 4 -8.51 20.01 -21.54
C ALA A 4 -8.56 21.51 -21.93
N ARG A 5 -8.09 21.87 -23.14
CA ARG A 5 -8.07 23.27 -23.65
C ARG A 5 -9.44 23.77 -24.09
N GLY A 6 -10.32 22.87 -24.52
CA GLY A 6 -11.61 23.24 -25.10
C GLY A 6 -12.78 23.01 -24.12
N ASP A 7 -12.93 21.78 -23.64
CA ASP A 7 -14.04 21.39 -22.78
C ASP A 7 -13.54 20.71 -21.48
N LEU A 8 -13.59 21.48 -20.40
CA LEU A 8 -13.14 21.00 -19.07
C LEU A 8 -14.06 19.91 -18.51
N VAL A 9 -15.35 19.91 -18.83
CA VAL A 9 -16.31 18.92 -18.33
C VAL A 9 -16.03 17.57 -18.98
N GLN A 10 -15.85 17.57 -20.31
CA GLN A 10 -15.51 16.36 -21.04
C GLN A 10 -14.12 15.81 -20.63
N ALA A 11 -13.14 16.69 -20.46
CA ALA A 11 -11.80 16.30 -20.01
C ALA A 11 -11.83 15.68 -18.61
N LYS A 12 -12.60 16.25 -17.65
CA LYS A 12 -12.80 15.67 -16.31
C LYS A 12 -13.42 14.28 -16.39
N ALA A 13 -14.47 14.12 -17.18
CA ALA A 13 -15.14 12.84 -17.37
C ALA A 13 -14.19 11.78 -17.95
N LEU A 14 -13.39 12.16 -18.95
CA LEU A 14 -12.39 11.29 -19.56
C LEU A 14 -11.31 10.87 -18.55
N CYS A 15 -10.75 11.81 -17.78
CA CYS A 15 -9.77 11.52 -16.75
C CYS A 15 -10.34 10.50 -15.72
N ARG A 16 -11.57 10.69 -15.25
CA ARG A 16 -12.22 9.76 -14.32
C ARG A 16 -12.42 8.38 -14.91
N ILE A 17 -12.85 8.28 -16.17
CA ILE A 17 -13.00 6.99 -16.85
C ILE A 17 -11.64 6.28 -16.92
N LEU A 18 -10.59 6.98 -17.35
CA LEU A 18 -9.24 6.42 -17.47
C LEU A 18 -8.73 5.91 -16.11
N THR A 19 -8.92 6.69 -15.04
CA THR A 19 -8.49 6.32 -13.68
C THR A 19 -9.28 5.13 -13.15
N THR A 20 -10.61 5.09 -13.37
CA THR A 20 -11.45 3.97 -12.89
C THR A 20 -11.25 2.69 -13.69
N THR A 21 -10.82 2.78 -14.94
CA THR A 21 -10.47 1.63 -15.79
C THR A 21 -9.14 0.96 -15.38
N GLY A 22 -8.38 1.59 -14.46
CA GLY A 22 -7.15 1.02 -13.94
C GLY A 22 -5.97 1.11 -14.92
N ILE A 23 -5.87 2.22 -15.67
CA ILE A 23 -4.70 2.46 -16.53
C ILE A 23 -3.46 2.61 -15.65
N SER A 24 -2.44 1.79 -15.90
CA SER A 24 -1.15 1.86 -15.23
C SER A 24 -0.23 2.98 -15.77
N ALA A 25 -0.66 3.68 -16.84
CA ALA A 25 0.12 4.77 -17.44
C ALA A 25 -0.20 6.11 -16.76
N ALA A 26 0.83 6.92 -16.57
CA ALA A 26 0.69 8.27 -16.02
C ALA A 26 -0.25 9.15 -16.87
N LEU A 27 -1.16 9.85 -16.20
CA LEU A 27 -2.17 10.70 -16.83
C LEU A 27 -1.76 12.17 -16.70
N ILE A 28 -1.35 12.78 -17.81
CA ILE A 28 -1.00 14.21 -17.90
C ILE A 28 -2.13 14.96 -18.61
N ILE A 29 -2.58 16.09 -18.05
CA ILE A 29 -3.56 16.95 -18.71
C ILE A 29 -2.91 18.21 -19.29
N VAL A 30 -3.40 18.64 -20.46
CA VAL A 30 -2.98 19.88 -21.10
C VAL A 30 -4.07 20.93 -20.92
N VAL A 31 -3.74 22.06 -20.31
CA VAL A 31 -4.70 23.11 -19.96
C VAL A 31 -4.18 24.51 -20.32
N THR A 32 -5.10 25.45 -20.40
CA THR A 32 -4.74 26.89 -20.42
C THR A 32 -4.54 27.39 -18.99
N GLU A 33 -3.80 28.46 -18.81
CA GLU A 33 -3.61 29.11 -17.51
C GLU A 33 -4.96 29.50 -16.87
N ALA A 34 -5.89 30.00 -17.70
CA ALA A 34 -7.24 30.36 -17.22
C ALA A 34 -8.07 29.19 -16.69
N ALA A 35 -7.75 27.97 -17.08
CA ALA A 35 -8.46 26.77 -16.62
C ALA A 35 -7.92 26.22 -15.29
N MET A 36 -6.74 26.63 -14.83
CA MET A 36 -6.09 26.16 -13.61
C MET A 36 -6.97 26.18 -12.36
N PRO A 37 -7.75 27.25 -12.09
CA PRO A 37 -8.60 27.29 -10.89
C PRO A 37 -9.72 26.24 -10.85
N ALA A 38 -10.08 25.65 -11.99
CA ALA A 38 -11.11 24.61 -12.10
C ALA A 38 -10.60 23.20 -11.80
N LEU A 39 -9.28 23.03 -11.69
CA LEU A 39 -8.65 21.75 -11.48
C LEU A 39 -8.61 21.39 -9.99
N ASN A 40 -8.86 20.15 -9.68
CA ASN A 40 -8.73 19.61 -8.32
C ASN A 40 -8.30 18.13 -8.36
N SER A 41 -7.98 17.57 -7.21
CA SER A 41 -7.51 16.18 -7.07
C SER A 41 -8.53 15.12 -7.50
N GLU A 42 -9.84 15.47 -7.57
CA GLU A 42 -10.88 14.53 -8.00
C GLU A 42 -10.80 14.13 -9.49
N TRP A 43 -9.99 14.85 -10.27
CA TRP A 43 -9.80 14.51 -11.68
C TRP A 43 -8.93 13.27 -11.89
N GLY A 44 -8.05 12.97 -10.92
CA GLY A 44 -7.21 11.76 -10.96
C GLY A 44 -6.07 11.84 -11.99
N PHE A 45 -5.55 13.02 -12.28
CA PHE A 45 -4.35 13.19 -13.12
C PHE A 45 -3.08 13.23 -12.25
N ASP A 46 -1.95 12.89 -12.86
CA ASP A 46 -0.64 12.84 -12.21
C ASP A 46 0.16 14.14 -12.37
N ASP A 47 -0.01 14.85 -13.50
CA ASP A 47 0.64 16.15 -13.75
C ASP A 47 -0.14 17.02 -14.75
N ILE A 48 0.25 18.29 -14.79
CA ILE A 48 -0.39 19.34 -15.60
C ILE A 48 0.67 19.95 -16.53
N VAL A 49 0.31 20.14 -17.79
CA VAL A 49 1.10 20.89 -18.78
C VAL A 49 0.29 22.09 -19.26
N LEU A 50 0.86 23.28 -19.16
CA LEU A 50 0.27 24.48 -19.73
C LEU A 50 0.45 24.52 -21.25
N THR A 51 -0.48 25.12 -21.96
CA THR A 51 -0.36 25.33 -23.40
C THR A 51 0.83 26.23 -23.80
N SER A 52 1.32 27.02 -22.85
CA SER A 52 2.51 27.87 -23.00
C SER A 52 3.82 27.14 -22.75
N ALA A 53 3.78 25.89 -22.30
CA ALA A 53 4.98 25.11 -21.98
C ALA A 53 5.81 24.82 -23.22
N GLY A 54 7.10 25.08 -23.13
CA GLY A 54 8.05 24.79 -24.23
C GLY A 54 8.35 23.29 -24.32
N PRO A 55 8.91 22.81 -25.44
CA PRO A 55 9.20 21.38 -25.64
C PRO A 55 10.08 20.78 -24.56
N GLY A 56 11.05 21.52 -24.03
CA GLY A 56 11.93 21.06 -22.94
C GLY A 56 11.20 20.85 -21.62
N GLU A 57 10.20 21.71 -21.31
CA GLU A 57 9.37 21.53 -20.12
C GLU A 57 8.47 20.30 -20.26
N VAL A 58 7.83 20.13 -21.42
CA VAL A 58 6.99 18.97 -21.71
C VAL A 58 7.79 17.68 -21.55
N ASP A 59 8.99 17.61 -22.15
CA ASP A 59 9.87 16.44 -22.04
C ASP A 59 10.29 16.16 -20.59
N ALA A 60 10.65 17.19 -19.83
CA ALA A 60 11.02 17.06 -18.44
C ALA A 60 9.85 16.53 -17.58
N ARG A 61 8.63 17.07 -17.75
CA ARG A 61 7.43 16.63 -17.04
C ARG A 61 7.06 15.19 -17.39
N VAL A 62 7.05 14.85 -18.68
CA VAL A 62 6.78 13.47 -19.11
C VAL A 62 7.78 12.51 -18.46
N ARG A 63 9.06 12.82 -18.46
CA ARG A 63 10.10 12.01 -17.81
C ARG A 63 9.86 11.86 -16.32
N LEU A 64 9.60 12.94 -15.60
CA LEU A 64 9.36 12.92 -14.16
C LEU A 64 8.14 12.09 -13.79
N VAL A 65 7.03 12.24 -14.53
CA VAL A 65 5.80 11.51 -14.24
C VAL A 65 5.93 10.03 -14.60
N THR A 66 6.58 9.71 -15.73
CA THR A 66 6.80 8.29 -16.10
C THR A 66 7.79 7.62 -15.17
N THR A 67 8.78 8.33 -14.62
CA THR A 67 9.68 7.78 -13.60
C THR A 67 8.95 7.54 -12.27
N LYS A 68 8.00 8.41 -11.89
CA LYS A 68 7.12 8.19 -10.72
C LYS A 68 6.13 7.05 -10.93
N SER A 69 5.68 6.81 -12.17
CA SER A 69 4.75 5.72 -12.51
C SER A 69 5.45 4.37 -12.72
N GLN A 70 6.78 4.36 -12.85
CA GLN A 70 7.55 3.13 -12.68
C GLN A 70 7.79 2.96 -11.19
N PRO A 71 7.35 1.85 -10.57
CA PRO A 71 7.67 1.59 -9.17
C PRO A 71 9.18 1.69 -9.02
N GLY A 72 9.63 2.72 -8.31
CA GLY A 72 11.03 2.87 -7.93
C GLY A 72 11.44 1.71 -7.03
N PRO A 73 12.73 1.49 -6.78
CA PRO A 73 13.17 0.50 -5.79
C PRO A 73 12.49 0.67 -4.43
N GLU A 74 12.05 1.89 -4.08
CA GLU A 74 11.33 2.20 -2.84
C GLU A 74 9.83 1.86 -2.93
N ASP A 75 9.20 1.98 -4.11
CA ASP A 75 7.79 1.63 -4.33
C ASP A 75 7.57 0.10 -4.43
N GLN A 76 8.64 -0.66 -4.64
CA GLN A 76 8.64 -2.12 -4.61
C GLN A 76 8.89 -2.68 -3.20
N MET A 77 9.08 -1.80 -2.22
CA MET A 77 9.28 -2.16 -0.82
C MET A 77 8.04 -1.86 0.01
N ILE A 78 7.32 -2.90 0.40
CA ILE A 78 6.26 -2.78 1.41
C ILE A 78 6.94 -2.82 2.78
N SER A 79 6.85 -1.72 3.53
CA SER A 79 7.34 -1.66 4.90
C SER A 79 6.17 -1.43 5.87
N ALA A 80 5.87 -2.42 6.69
CA ALA A 80 4.81 -2.36 7.66
C ALA A 80 5.19 -3.11 8.95
N SER A 81 5.14 -2.44 10.08
CA SER A 81 5.33 -3.03 11.43
C SER A 81 6.60 -3.90 11.56
N GLY A 82 7.74 -3.41 11.06
CA GLY A 82 9.01 -4.16 11.12
C GLY A 82 9.18 -5.26 10.07
N VAL A 83 8.18 -5.44 9.18
CA VAL A 83 8.28 -6.29 7.99
C VAL A 83 8.65 -5.42 6.80
N THR A 84 9.66 -5.81 6.06
CA THR A 84 10.04 -5.21 4.78
C THR A 84 9.95 -6.27 3.70
N ILE A 85 9.22 -6.00 2.64
CA ILE A 85 9.02 -6.90 1.50
C ILE A 85 9.56 -6.21 0.27
N ASP A 86 10.51 -6.84 -0.39
CA ASP A 86 11.08 -6.42 -1.67
C ASP A 86 10.46 -7.28 -2.77
N GLU A 87 9.56 -6.67 -3.56
CA GLU A 87 8.86 -7.37 -4.64
C GLU A 87 9.79 -7.68 -5.82
N ALA A 88 10.85 -6.90 -6.03
CA ALA A 88 11.78 -7.11 -7.13
C ALA A 88 12.68 -8.34 -6.91
N SER A 89 13.12 -8.55 -5.67
CA SER A 89 13.98 -9.68 -5.32
C SER A 89 13.22 -10.87 -4.72
N TYR A 90 11.90 -10.77 -4.53
CA TYR A 90 11.05 -11.74 -3.83
C TYR A 90 11.56 -12.07 -2.43
N GLN A 91 12.11 -11.08 -1.73
CA GLN A 91 12.62 -11.22 -0.38
C GLN A 91 11.72 -10.52 0.64
N ALA A 92 11.53 -11.15 1.78
CA ALA A 92 10.91 -10.54 2.94
C ALA A 92 11.86 -10.57 4.14
N LYS A 93 11.87 -9.49 4.93
CA LYS A 93 12.66 -9.36 6.15
C LYS A 93 11.77 -8.97 7.31
N VAL A 94 12.08 -9.49 8.49
CA VAL A 94 11.46 -9.08 9.76
C VAL A 94 12.57 -8.56 10.67
N ASN A 95 12.45 -7.31 11.11
CA ASN A 95 13.47 -6.64 11.91
C ASN A 95 14.89 -6.78 11.32
N GLY A 96 15.01 -6.66 9.99
CA GLY A 96 16.26 -6.80 9.26
C GLY A 96 16.72 -8.24 8.98
N LYS A 97 16.08 -9.25 9.56
CA LYS A 97 16.40 -10.67 9.32
C LYS A 97 15.59 -11.21 8.15
N THR A 98 16.26 -11.76 7.14
CA THR A 98 15.62 -12.38 5.97
C THR A 98 14.82 -13.62 6.38
N LEU A 99 13.60 -13.72 5.84
CA LEU A 99 12.74 -14.88 6.00
C LEU A 99 12.95 -15.86 4.84
N ASP A 100 13.05 -17.14 5.17
CA ASP A 100 13.07 -18.21 4.17
C ASP A 100 11.62 -18.61 3.84
N LEU A 101 11.03 -17.94 2.85
CA LEU A 101 9.65 -18.14 2.42
C LEU A 101 9.59 -18.94 1.11
N THR A 102 8.61 -19.84 1.01
CA THR A 102 8.21 -20.36 -0.30
C THR A 102 7.50 -19.29 -1.09
N TYR A 103 7.42 -19.44 -2.41
CA TYR A 103 6.75 -18.46 -3.28
C TYR A 103 5.32 -18.13 -2.81
N LYS A 104 4.52 -19.13 -2.44
CA LYS A 104 3.14 -18.90 -1.98
C LYS A 104 3.05 -18.28 -0.58
N GLU A 105 3.99 -18.53 0.28
CA GLU A 105 4.09 -17.85 1.58
C GLU A 105 4.50 -16.38 1.39
N PHE A 106 5.42 -16.11 0.47
CA PHE A 106 5.81 -14.74 0.10
C PHE A 106 4.62 -13.96 -0.49
N GLU A 107 3.93 -14.54 -1.49
CA GLU A 107 2.76 -13.92 -2.12
C GLU A 107 1.64 -13.63 -1.10
N LEU A 108 1.39 -14.56 -0.17
CA LEU A 108 0.40 -14.37 0.88
C LEU A 108 0.79 -13.23 1.84
N LEU A 109 2.06 -13.18 2.25
CA LEU A 109 2.56 -12.11 3.12
C LEU A 109 2.50 -10.76 2.40
N ARG A 110 2.96 -10.69 1.14
CA ARG A 110 2.93 -9.50 0.30
C ARG A 110 1.51 -8.96 0.14
N PHE A 111 0.57 -9.82 -0.21
CA PHE A 111 -0.83 -9.43 -0.40
C PHE A 111 -1.44 -8.87 0.89
N LEU A 112 -1.25 -9.54 2.01
CA LEU A 112 -1.78 -9.11 3.30
C LEU A 112 -1.11 -7.81 3.79
N ALA A 113 0.22 -7.68 3.68
CA ALA A 113 0.96 -6.50 4.10
C ALA A 113 0.69 -5.28 3.21
N GLY A 114 0.39 -5.48 1.93
CA GLY A 114 -0.05 -4.42 1.02
C GLY A 114 -1.46 -3.89 1.32
N HIS A 115 -2.22 -4.57 2.19
CA HIS A 115 -3.57 -4.15 2.60
C HIS A 115 -3.72 -4.18 4.13
N PRO A 116 -2.96 -3.37 4.86
CA PRO A 116 -2.93 -3.40 6.32
C PRO A 116 -4.33 -3.13 6.90
N GLN A 117 -4.65 -3.83 8.00
CA GLN A 117 -5.91 -3.78 8.74
C GLN A 117 -7.16 -4.29 7.97
N ARG A 118 -7.06 -4.55 6.68
CA ARG A 118 -8.17 -5.09 5.90
C ARG A 118 -8.32 -6.60 6.15
N VAL A 119 -9.55 -7.04 6.38
CA VAL A 119 -9.88 -8.45 6.56
C VAL A 119 -10.24 -9.07 5.21
N PHE A 120 -9.62 -10.21 4.90
CA PHE A 120 -9.90 -11.00 3.70
C PHE A 120 -10.45 -12.37 4.09
N THR A 121 -11.47 -12.83 3.38
CA THR A 121 -11.97 -14.19 3.57
C THR A 121 -10.97 -15.21 3.02
N ARG A 122 -11.12 -16.47 3.42
CA ARG A 122 -10.28 -17.57 2.90
C ARG A 122 -10.42 -17.74 1.40
N GLU A 123 -11.63 -17.57 0.89
CA GLU A 123 -11.95 -17.63 -0.54
C GLU A 123 -11.27 -16.50 -1.31
N GLN A 124 -11.33 -15.27 -0.78
CA GLN A 124 -10.63 -14.14 -1.36
C GLN A 124 -9.12 -14.36 -1.41
N LEU A 125 -8.52 -14.79 -0.30
CA LEU A 125 -7.08 -15.08 -0.26
C LEU A 125 -6.70 -16.22 -1.20
N LEU A 126 -7.54 -17.24 -1.33
CA LEU A 126 -7.32 -18.34 -2.26
C LEU A 126 -7.30 -17.83 -3.70
N SER A 127 -8.30 -17.05 -4.08
CA SER A 127 -8.42 -16.47 -5.42
C SER A 127 -7.26 -15.53 -5.75
N GLU A 128 -6.91 -14.61 -4.83
CA GLU A 128 -5.89 -13.58 -5.07
C GLU A 128 -4.46 -14.15 -5.10
N VAL A 129 -4.15 -15.11 -4.25
CA VAL A 129 -2.78 -15.65 -4.11
C VAL A 129 -2.56 -16.89 -4.98
N TRP A 130 -3.57 -17.75 -5.15
CA TRP A 130 -3.45 -18.98 -5.95
C TRP A 130 -4.07 -18.89 -7.34
N GLY A 131 -4.96 -17.91 -7.55
CA GLY A 131 -5.69 -17.70 -8.80
C GLY A 131 -7.05 -18.36 -8.83
N TYR A 132 -7.91 -17.88 -9.72
CA TYR A 132 -9.30 -18.35 -9.87
C TYR A 132 -9.41 -19.82 -10.33
N ASP A 133 -8.40 -20.31 -11.03
CA ASP A 133 -8.36 -21.68 -11.57
C ASP A 133 -7.78 -22.71 -10.57
N TYR A 134 -7.54 -22.29 -9.32
CA TYR A 134 -7.00 -23.19 -8.33
C TYR A 134 -8.07 -24.09 -7.73
N PHE A 135 -7.99 -25.40 -7.98
CA PHE A 135 -8.97 -26.41 -7.55
C PHE A 135 -8.80 -26.89 -6.09
N GLY A 136 -7.82 -26.35 -5.35
CA GLY A 136 -7.65 -26.69 -3.95
C GLY A 136 -8.65 -25.98 -3.04
N GLY A 137 -8.97 -26.60 -1.90
CA GLY A 137 -9.88 -26.00 -0.91
C GLY A 137 -9.24 -24.85 -0.11
N THR A 138 -10.09 -24.05 0.53
CA THR A 138 -9.69 -22.90 1.39
C THR A 138 -8.77 -23.28 2.56
N ARG A 139 -8.75 -24.56 2.94
CA ARG A 139 -7.81 -25.10 3.95
C ARG A 139 -6.34 -24.89 3.57
N THR A 140 -6.04 -24.75 2.27
CA THR A 140 -4.70 -24.40 1.79
C THR A 140 -4.22 -23.08 2.38
N VAL A 141 -5.10 -22.09 2.49
CA VAL A 141 -4.78 -20.78 3.09
C VAL A 141 -4.39 -20.96 4.56
N ASP A 142 -5.18 -21.72 5.33
CA ASP A 142 -4.91 -21.95 6.76
C ASP A 142 -3.53 -22.62 6.99
N VAL A 143 -3.17 -23.59 6.13
CA VAL A 143 -1.87 -24.27 6.18
C VAL A 143 -0.72 -23.29 5.94
N HIS A 144 -0.85 -22.43 4.92
CA HIS A 144 0.20 -21.45 4.59
C HIS A 144 0.28 -20.34 5.63
N VAL A 145 -0.84 -19.87 6.18
CA VAL A 145 -0.85 -18.93 7.31
C VAL A 145 -0.13 -19.52 8.51
N ARG A 146 -0.39 -20.77 8.86
CA ARG A 146 0.30 -21.45 9.98
C ARG A 146 1.81 -21.52 9.77
N ARG A 147 2.26 -21.89 8.54
CA ARG A 147 3.68 -21.96 8.20
C ARG A 147 4.33 -20.58 8.23
N LEU A 148 3.64 -19.58 7.67
CA LEU A 148 4.10 -18.20 7.65
C LEU A 148 4.26 -17.63 9.05
N ARG A 149 3.29 -17.85 9.95
CA ARG A 149 3.40 -17.48 11.37
C ARG A 149 4.61 -18.11 12.06
N ALA A 150 4.84 -19.40 11.83
CA ALA A 150 6.01 -20.08 12.38
C ALA A 150 7.35 -19.46 11.91
N LYS A 151 7.39 -18.95 10.67
CA LYS A 151 8.57 -18.27 10.11
C LYS A 151 8.70 -16.81 10.59
N LEU A 152 7.59 -16.14 10.88
CA LEU A 152 7.56 -14.80 11.48
C LEU A 152 8.03 -14.81 12.95
N GLY A 153 7.94 -15.96 13.64
CA GLY A 153 8.37 -16.10 15.03
C GLY A 153 7.63 -15.14 15.97
N ASP A 154 8.36 -14.30 16.69
CA ASP A 154 7.80 -13.35 17.66
C ASP A 154 6.82 -12.35 17.03
N MET A 155 6.88 -12.20 15.70
CA MET A 155 6.00 -11.31 14.93
C MET A 155 4.79 -12.06 14.33
N GLU A 156 4.46 -13.26 14.78
CA GLU A 156 3.33 -14.05 14.27
C GLU A 156 1.98 -13.33 14.38
N SER A 157 1.84 -12.44 15.38
CA SER A 157 0.65 -11.62 15.62
C SER A 157 0.33 -10.63 14.50
N LEU A 158 1.31 -10.33 13.62
CA LEU A 158 1.09 -9.50 12.42
C LEU A 158 0.06 -10.13 11.49
N ILE A 159 -0.10 -11.46 11.52
CA ILE A 159 -1.18 -12.11 10.78
C ILE A 159 -2.31 -12.44 11.75
N GLY A 160 -3.24 -11.51 11.89
CA GLY A 160 -4.42 -11.65 12.74
C GLY A 160 -5.45 -12.60 12.14
N THR A 161 -6.12 -13.41 13.00
CA THR A 161 -7.27 -14.24 12.61
C THR A 161 -8.56 -13.53 12.98
N VAL A 162 -9.46 -13.38 12.02
CA VAL A 162 -10.86 -13.01 12.30
C VAL A 162 -11.69 -14.29 12.25
N ARG A 163 -12.19 -14.71 13.42
CA ARG A 163 -12.91 -15.98 13.57
C ARG A 163 -14.08 -16.06 12.58
N ASN A 164 -14.25 -17.21 11.96
CA ASN A 164 -15.28 -17.52 10.96
C ASN A 164 -15.24 -16.66 9.67
N VAL A 165 -14.27 -15.75 9.52
CA VAL A 165 -14.10 -14.92 8.34
C VAL A 165 -12.81 -15.27 7.61
N GLY A 166 -11.64 -14.93 8.18
CA GLY A 166 -10.37 -15.10 7.49
C GLY A 166 -9.21 -14.45 8.22
N TYR A 167 -8.39 -13.71 7.49
CA TYR A 167 -7.13 -13.17 7.99
C TYR A 167 -6.95 -11.71 7.62
N ARG A 168 -6.11 -11.00 8.39
CA ARG A 168 -5.68 -9.62 8.12
C ARG A 168 -4.22 -9.43 8.50
N PHE A 169 -3.58 -8.41 7.93
CA PHE A 169 -2.31 -7.92 8.45
C PHE A 169 -2.58 -6.87 9.52
N THR A 170 -2.06 -7.08 10.72
CA THR A 170 -2.21 -6.16 11.85
C THR A 170 -0.98 -5.28 11.92
N VAL A 171 -1.17 -3.97 11.89
CA VAL A 171 -0.09 -3.00 12.13
C VAL A 171 0.00 -2.81 13.64
N ALA A 172 1.17 -3.01 14.23
CA ALA A 172 1.39 -2.65 15.62
C ALA A 172 1.20 -1.13 15.76
N GLU A 173 0.17 -0.71 16.49
CA GLU A 173 0.03 0.70 16.86
C GLU A 173 1.16 1.06 17.83
N ALA A 174 1.86 2.16 17.56
CA ALA A 174 2.93 2.71 18.40
C ALA A 174 2.42 3.26 19.75
N SER A 175 1.30 2.77 20.27
CA SER A 175 0.51 3.37 21.35
C SER A 175 0.67 2.70 22.73
N ASP A 176 1.29 1.53 22.85
CA ASP A 176 1.35 0.86 24.14
C ASP A 176 2.62 1.22 24.96
N GLU A 177 3.70 1.58 24.32
CA GLU A 177 4.92 1.99 25.06
C GLU A 177 4.80 3.38 25.72
N VAL A 178 3.92 4.26 25.24
CA VAL A 178 3.73 5.60 25.82
C VAL A 178 2.85 5.55 27.06
N LYS A 179 1.90 4.62 27.14
CA LYS A 179 1.02 4.47 28.32
C LYS A 179 1.74 3.87 29.53
N GLU A 180 2.64 2.92 29.30
CA GLU A 180 3.43 2.30 30.38
C GLU A 180 4.44 3.27 31.02
N LYS A 181 5.05 4.12 30.20
CA LYS A 181 5.97 5.18 30.70
C LYS A 181 5.27 6.33 31.41
N GLN A 182 4.02 6.63 31.09
CA GLN A 182 3.24 7.66 31.80
C GLN A 182 2.67 7.15 33.12
N GLN A 183 2.34 5.86 33.21
CA GLN A 183 1.83 5.25 34.45
C GLN A 183 2.94 5.11 35.52
N SER A 184 4.14 4.72 35.08
CA SER A 184 5.29 4.62 35.99
C SER A 184 5.83 5.98 36.47
N ALA A 185 5.61 7.07 35.73
CA ALA A 185 5.98 8.42 36.13
C ALA A 185 4.98 9.05 37.11
N SER A 186 3.69 8.69 37.06
CA SER A 186 2.68 9.21 37.99
C SER A 186 2.74 8.57 39.38
N ASP A 187 3.15 7.30 39.47
CA ASP A 187 3.26 6.58 40.74
C ASP A 187 4.50 7.01 41.54
N ALA A 188 5.53 7.53 40.85
CA ALA A 188 6.76 8.02 41.52
C ALA A 188 6.58 9.38 42.22
N THR A 189 5.54 10.15 41.85
CA THR A 189 5.34 11.52 42.40
C THR A 189 4.46 11.56 43.65
N THR A 190 3.75 10.48 43.97
CA THR A 190 2.81 10.43 45.10
C THR A 190 3.45 9.92 46.39
N SER A 191 4.71 9.46 46.35
CA SER A 191 5.38 8.85 47.52
C SER A 191 6.29 9.81 48.33
N THR A 192 6.30 11.13 48.04
CA THR A 192 7.24 12.08 48.72
C THR A 192 6.54 13.22 49.44
N SER A 193 5.27 13.10 49.82
CA SER A 193 4.60 14.09 50.66
C SER A 193 3.93 13.43 51.87
N GLY A 194 4.73 13.03 52.87
CA GLY A 194 4.25 12.46 54.11
C GLY A 194 5.38 12.18 55.09
N ALA A 195 6.04 13.24 55.59
CA ALA A 195 6.80 13.21 56.82
C ALA A 195 6.86 14.64 57.42
#